data_c44191ba5ca14e300c141cabaced4722
#
_entry.id   c44191ba5ca14e300c141cabaced4722
#
_cell.length_a   1.000
_cell.length_b   1.000
_cell.length_c   1.000
_cell.angle_alpha   90.00
_cell.angle_beta   90.00
_cell.angle_gamma   90.00
#
_symmetry.space_group_name_H-M   'P 1'
#
loop_
_entity.id
_entity.type
_entity.pdbx_description
1 polymer ?
#
loop_
_entity_poly.entity_id
_entity_poly.type
_entity_poly.pdbx_seq_one_letter_code
_entity_poly.pdbx_strand_id
1 'polypeptide(L)'
;ICACNGRFYGGGFNPIPDSMPDNGKLEFLVVRDVSRLTFIRLVGKYAKGRYRELEQFITHLEGNHLEIDSENEIVVNIDGEALYGKHVNFDLIPGGVNFLVPANMAFFHPETAGGHETREFVHT
;
A
#
# COMPACT_ATOMS: atom_id res chain seq x y z
N ILE A 1 4.55 2.45 -10.45
CA ILE A 1 3.59 2.89 -9.41
C ILE A 1 3.20 1.67 -8.59
N CYS A 2 3.16 1.80 -7.27
CA CYS A 2 2.65 0.79 -6.36
C CYS A 2 1.39 1.35 -5.69
N ALA A 3 0.26 0.65 -5.79
CA ALA A 3 -0.97 0.97 -5.09
C ALA A 3 -1.15 -0.04 -3.96
N CYS A 4 -1.24 0.44 -2.72
CA CYS A 4 -1.28 -0.39 -1.53
C CYS A 4 -2.51 -0.08 -0.69
N ASN A 5 -3.17 -1.13 -0.20
CA ASN A 5 -4.18 -1.04 0.86
C ASN A 5 -3.72 -1.78 2.13
N GLY A 6 -2.44 -2.08 2.23
CA GLY A 6 -1.84 -2.78 3.35
C GLY A 6 -0.34 -2.59 3.38
N ARG A 7 0.29 -3.08 4.45
CA ARG A 7 1.71 -2.84 4.74
C ARG A 7 2.66 -3.74 3.95
N PHE A 8 2.25 -4.97 3.67
CA PHE A 8 3.14 -6.00 3.14
C PHE A 8 2.68 -6.52 1.79
N TYR A 9 3.64 -6.77 0.90
CA TYR A 9 3.42 -7.50 -0.34
C TYR A 9 4.67 -8.31 -0.75
N GLY A 10 4.53 -9.18 -1.74
CA GLY A 10 5.65 -9.82 -2.44
C GLY A 10 6.65 -10.54 -1.54
N GLY A 11 6.17 -11.27 -0.51
CA GLY A 11 7.06 -12.09 0.31
C GLY A 11 7.86 -11.34 1.38
N GLY A 12 7.34 -10.22 1.89
CA GLY A 12 7.93 -9.51 3.03
C GLY A 12 8.42 -8.10 2.74
N PHE A 13 8.14 -7.57 1.57
CA PHE A 13 8.29 -6.14 1.32
C PHE A 13 7.27 -5.36 2.14
N ASN A 14 7.73 -4.35 2.84
CA ASN A 14 6.91 -3.45 3.64
C ASN A 14 7.19 -1.99 3.23
N PRO A 15 6.72 -1.56 2.04
CA PRO A 15 7.06 -0.24 1.52
C PRO A 15 6.41 0.90 2.30
N ILE A 16 5.22 0.67 2.86
CA ILE A 16 4.45 1.68 3.61
C ILE A 16 4.07 1.10 4.98
N PRO A 17 4.96 1.18 5.97
CA PRO A 17 4.71 0.59 7.30
C PRO A 17 3.49 1.15 8.03
N ASP A 18 3.11 2.38 7.71
CA ASP A 18 2.03 3.11 8.38
C ASP A 18 0.66 2.90 7.68
N SER A 19 0.62 2.17 6.55
CA SER A 19 -0.64 1.91 5.83
C SER A 19 -1.62 1.10 6.69
N MET A 20 -2.89 1.50 6.64
CA MET A 20 -3.99 0.86 7.36
C MET A 20 -5.12 0.53 6.39
N PRO A 21 -5.53 -0.74 6.25
CA PRO A 21 -6.53 -1.14 5.25
C PRO A 21 -7.95 -0.67 5.57
N ASP A 22 -8.21 -0.19 6.77
CA ASP A 22 -9.51 0.28 7.25
C ASP A 22 -9.61 1.81 7.36
N ASN A 23 -8.60 2.54 6.90
CA ASN A 23 -8.57 4.02 6.96
C ASN A 23 -9.34 4.72 5.82
N GLY A 24 -9.91 3.95 4.87
CA GLY A 24 -10.65 4.47 3.73
C GLY A 24 -9.78 5.13 2.66
N LYS A 25 -8.49 4.81 2.61
CA LYS A 25 -7.52 5.34 1.65
C LYS A 25 -6.67 4.24 1.05
N LEU A 26 -6.26 4.45 -0.20
CA LEU A 26 -5.15 3.75 -0.83
C LEU A 26 -3.88 4.60 -0.73
N GLU A 27 -2.77 3.94 -0.55
CA GLU A 27 -1.45 4.55 -0.57
C GLU A 27 -0.80 4.30 -1.92
N PHE A 28 -0.29 5.35 -2.54
CA PHE A 28 0.37 5.26 -3.84
C PHE A 28 1.83 5.69 -3.71
N LEU A 29 2.74 4.81 -4.12
CA LEU A 29 4.16 5.14 -4.28
C LEU A 29 4.49 5.25 -5.76
N VAL A 30 4.74 6.46 -6.21
CA VAL A 30 5.18 6.74 -7.57
C VAL A 30 6.69 6.81 -7.59
N VAL A 31 7.33 5.79 -8.13
CA VAL A 31 8.79 5.72 -8.28
C VAL A 31 9.17 6.31 -9.63
N ARG A 32 10.06 7.30 -9.62
CA ARG A 32 10.62 7.90 -10.84
C ARG A 32 11.53 6.89 -11.55
N ASP A 33 11.73 7.10 -12.83
CA ASP A 33 12.72 6.35 -13.58
C ASP A 33 14.11 6.54 -12.97
N VAL A 34 14.77 5.44 -12.65
CA VAL A 34 16.10 5.42 -12.05
C VAL A 34 17.00 4.40 -12.75
N SER A 35 18.30 4.68 -12.79
CA SER A 35 19.25 3.71 -13.33
C SER A 35 19.24 2.40 -12.52
N ARG A 36 19.62 1.29 -13.16
CA ARG A 36 19.69 -0.04 -12.51
C ARG A 36 20.59 -0.03 -11.27
N LEU A 37 21.72 0.69 -11.34
CA LEU A 37 22.66 0.79 -10.20
C LEU A 37 22.03 1.58 -9.05
N THR A 38 21.32 2.64 -9.35
CA THR A 38 20.55 3.41 -8.36
C THR A 38 19.48 2.54 -7.72
N PHE A 39 18.72 1.78 -8.53
CA PHE A 39 17.71 0.84 -8.03
C PHE A 39 18.30 -0.18 -7.05
N ILE A 40 19.38 -0.87 -7.42
CA ILE A 40 20.04 -1.87 -6.56
C ILE A 40 20.46 -1.26 -5.23
N ARG A 41 20.95 -0.02 -5.24
CA ARG A 41 21.36 0.68 -4.02
C ARG A 41 20.19 1.05 -3.11
N LEU A 42 19.04 1.36 -3.70
CA LEU A 42 17.89 1.91 -2.98
C LEU A 42 16.84 0.86 -2.61
N VAL A 43 16.77 -0.26 -3.34
CA VAL A 43 15.73 -1.29 -3.14
C VAL A 43 15.67 -1.83 -1.71
N GLY A 44 16.80 -1.94 -1.04
CA GLY A 44 16.84 -2.39 0.36
C GLY A 44 16.19 -1.40 1.35
N LYS A 45 16.26 -0.10 1.06
CA LYS A 45 15.57 0.93 1.85
C LYS A 45 14.07 0.91 1.56
N TYR A 46 13.69 0.80 0.30
CA TYR A 46 12.31 0.67 -0.13
C TYR A 46 11.62 -0.54 0.51
N ALA A 47 12.26 -1.71 0.46
CA ALA A 47 11.74 -2.95 1.03
C ALA A 47 11.49 -2.88 2.56
N LYS A 48 12.19 -1.98 3.26
CA LYS A 48 12.07 -1.76 4.72
C LYS A 48 11.18 -0.58 5.08
N GLY A 49 10.43 -0.02 4.13
CA GLY A 49 9.52 1.10 4.37
C GLY A 49 10.19 2.45 4.62
N ARG A 50 11.47 2.58 4.24
CA ARG A 50 12.23 3.83 4.41
C ARG A 50 12.06 4.75 3.19
N TYR A 51 10.87 4.77 2.57
CA TYR A 51 10.60 5.56 1.37
C TYR A 51 10.73 7.06 1.61
N ARG A 52 10.49 7.53 2.82
CA ARG A 52 10.68 8.95 3.21
C ARG A 52 12.13 9.43 3.05
N GLU A 53 13.11 8.51 3.12
CA GLU A 53 14.51 8.83 2.82
C GLU A 53 14.81 8.87 1.31
N LEU A 54 13.81 8.54 0.50
CA LEU A 54 13.92 8.43 -0.96
C LEU A 54 13.01 9.42 -1.70
N GLU A 55 12.60 10.52 -1.06
CA GLU A 55 11.68 11.54 -1.59
C GLU A 55 12.11 12.12 -2.94
N GLN A 56 13.42 12.17 -3.19
CA GLN A 56 13.94 12.58 -4.50
C GLN A 56 13.60 11.60 -5.64
N PHE A 57 13.26 10.34 -5.32
CA PHE A 57 12.96 9.28 -6.28
C PHE A 57 11.53 8.75 -6.14
N ILE A 58 10.91 8.91 -4.99
CA ILE A 58 9.59 8.36 -4.68
C ILE A 58 8.67 9.47 -4.19
N THR A 59 7.54 9.60 -4.85
CA THR A 59 6.45 10.46 -4.41
C THR A 59 5.40 9.58 -3.75
N HIS A 60 5.03 9.91 -2.53
CA HIS A 60 3.95 9.28 -1.78
C HIS A 60 2.67 10.10 -1.93
N LEU A 61 1.58 9.45 -2.30
CA LEU A 61 0.26 10.03 -2.44
C LEU A 61 -0.76 9.16 -1.71
N GLU A 62 -1.81 9.77 -1.21
CA GLU A 62 -2.95 9.10 -0.60
C GLU A 62 -4.23 9.49 -1.33
N GLY A 63 -5.14 8.55 -1.49
CA GLY A 63 -6.43 8.82 -2.13
C GLY A 63 -7.31 7.58 -2.17
N ASN A 64 -8.53 7.75 -2.61
CA ASN A 64 -9.49 6.66 -2.83
C ASN A 64 -9.64 6.31 -4.31
N HIS A 65 -9.01 7.06 -5.19
CA HIS A 65 -9.04 6.89 -6.63
C HIS A 65 -7.69 7.27 -7.23
N LEU A 66 -7.23 6.50 -8.21
CA LEU A 66 -6.08 6.82 -9.05
C LEU A 66 -6.37 6.37 -10.47
N GLU A 67 -6.21 7.28 -11.41
CA GLU A 67 -6.28 7.01 -12.84
C GLU A 67 -4.88 7.11 -13.45
N ILE A 68 -4.53 6.16 -14.30
CA ILE A 68 -3.26 6.11 -15.00
C ILE A 68 -3.55 6.00 -16.49
N ASP A 69 -3.12 7.00 -17.25
CA ASP A 69 -3.11 7.00 -18.70
C ASP A 69 -1.69 6.82 -19.23
N SER A 70 -1.53 5.97 -20.23
CA SER A 70 -0.25 5.71 -20.87
C SER A 70 -0.38 5.67 -22.38
N GLU A 71 0.56 6.28 -23.09
CA GLU A 71 0.64 6.19 -24.55
C GLU A 71 0.88 4.75 -25.03
N ASN A 72 1.65 3.98 -24.27
CA ASN A 72 1.96 2.61 -24.55
C ASN A 72 1.20 1.68 -23.58
N GLU A 73 1.03 0.43 -24.00
CA GLU A 73 0.50 -0.62 -23.12
C GLU A 73 1.44 -0.81 -21.93
N ILE A 74 0.88 -0.77 -20.73
CA ILE A 74 1.58 -1.03 -19.48
C ILE A 74 1.14 -2.35 -18.87
N VAL A 75 2.04 -2.94 -18.08
CA VAL A 75 1.75 -4.16 -17.30
C VAL A 75 1.37 -3.73 -15.89
N VAL A 76 0.23 -4.20 -15.43
CA VAL A 76 -0.23 -4.05 -14.05
C VAL A 76 -0.22 -5.42 -13.39
N ASN A 77 0.52 -5.56 -12.31
CA ASN A 77 0.49 -6.76 -11.48
C ASN A 77 -0.48 -6.54 -10.31
N ILE A 78 -1.50 -7.38 -10.23
CA ILE A 78 -2.49 -7.39 -9.15
C ILE A 78 -2.36 -8.71 -8.42
N ASP A 79 -1.75 -8.69 -7.25
CA ASP A 79 -1.55 -9.86 -6.37
C ASP A 79 -0.98 -11.11 -7.08
N GLY A 80 -0.12 -10.90 -8.08
CA GLY A 80 0.53 -11.95 -8.84
C GLY A 80 -0.06 -12.20 -10.23
N GLU A 81 -1.20 -11.63 -10.56
CA GLU A 81 -1.81 -11.69 -11.90
C GLU A 81 -1.43 -10.47 -12.72
N ALA A 82 -1.05 -10.69 -13.97
CA ALA A 82 -0.67 -9.61 -14.88
C ALA A 82 -1.85 -9.22 -15.79
N LEU A 83 -2.21 -7.95 -15.75
CA LEU A 83 -3.13 -7.31 -16.68
C LEU A 83 -2.36 -6.35 -17.58
N TYR A 84 -2.90 -6.09 -18.76
CA TYR A 84 -2.32 -5.19 -19.74
C TYR A 84 -3.35 -4.16 -20.16
N GLY A 85 -2.93 -2.90 -20.25
CA GLY A 85 -3.81 -1.82 -20.66
C GLY A 85 -3.09 -0.50 -20.80
N LYS A 86 -3.78 0.47 -21.39
CA LYS A 86 -3.31 1.86 -21.51
C LYS A 86 -3.98 2.78 -20.51
N HIS A 87 -5.18 2.40 -20.07
CA HIS A 87 -5.97 3.10 -19.05
C HIS A 87 -6.19 2.16 -17.88
N VAL A 88 -5.80 2.57 -16.70
CA VAL A 88 -5.93 1.78 -15.48
C VAL A 88 -6.51 2.65 -14.38
N ASN A 89 -7.60 2.19 -13.79
CA ASN A 89 -8.26 2.85 -12.67
C ASN A 89 -8.16 1.99 -11.42
N PHE A 90 -7.79 2.63 -10.33
CA PHE A 90 -7.82 2.04 -9.00
C PHE A 90 -8.88 2.79 -8.18
N ASP A 91 -9.90 2.08 -7.75
CA ASP A 91 -10.97 2.62 -6.92
C ASP A 91 -11.02 1.85 -5.60
N LEU A 92 -11.00 2.57 -4.50
CA LEU A 92 -11.25 1.99 -3.19
C LEU A 92 -12.76 1.86 -2.97
N ILE A 93 -13.20 0.67 -2.59
CA ILE A 93 -14.56 0.42 -2.13
C ILE A 93 -14.52 0.31 -0.59
N PRO A 94 -14.86 1.37 0.14
CA PRO A 94 -14.84 1.33 1.60
C PRO A 94 -15.79 0.26 2.13
N GLY A 95 -15.31 -0.55 3.07
CA GLY A 95 -16.11 -1.64 3.64
C GLY A 95 -16.49 -2.76 2.67
N GLY A 96 -15.82 -2.86 1.50
CA GLY A 96 -16.13 -3.86 0.48
C GLY A 96 -15.87 -5.31 0.92
N VAL A 97 -15.07 -5.53 1.96
CA VAL A 97 -14.76 -6.86 2.51
C VAL A 97 -14.78 -6.80 4.03
N ASN A 98 -15.42 -7.79 4.66
CA ASN A 98 -15.40 -7.98 6.10
C ASN A 98 -14.35 -9.03 6.48
N PHE A 99 -13.42 -8.67 7.32
CA PHE A 99 -12.41 -9.58 7.86
C PHE A 99 -12.73 -9.94 9.32
N LEU A 100 -12.64 -11.22 9.65
CA LEU A 100 -12.61 -11.67 11.04
C LEU A 100 -11.18 -11.59 11.54
N VAL A 101 -10.96 -10.74 12.52
CA VAL A 101 -9.65 -10.55 13.15
C VAL A 101 -9.72 -10.85 14.65
N PRO A 102 -8.65 -11.35 15.28
CA PRO A 102 -8.59 -11.48 16.72
C PRO A 102 -8.79 -10.14 17.42
N ALA A 103 -9.57 -10.10 18.50
CA ALA A 103 -9.92 -8.89 19.23
C ALA A 103 -8.69 -8.05 19.70
N ASN A 104 -7.54 -8.70 19.89
CA ASN A 104 -6.31 -8.06 20.37
C ASN A 104 -5.24 -7.95 19.27
N MET A 105 -5.63 -7.88 18.01
CA MET A 105 -4.67 -7.76 16.91
C MET A 105 -4.04 -6.37 16.90
N ALA A 106 -2.78 -6.27 17.31
CA ALA A 106 -2.00 -5.01 17.39
C ALA A 106 -1.87 -4.28 16.05
N PHE A 107 -2.14 -4.95 14.94
CA PHE A 107 -2.12 -4.36 13.60
C PHE A 107 -3.15 -3.24 13.44
N PHE A 108 -4.39 -3.44 13.95
CA PHE A 108 -5.47 -2.46 13.87
C PHE A 108 -5.53 -1.49 15.07
N HIS A 109 -4.80 -1.80 16.15
CA HIS A 109 -4.81 -1.04 17.39
C HIS A 109 -3.38 -0.83 17.90
N PRO A 110 -2.53 -0.06 17.19
CA PRO A 110 -1.15 0.17 17.62
C PRO A 110 -1.06 0.87 18.99
N GLU A 111 -2.11 1.58 19.40
CA GLU A 111 -2.14 2.32 20.69
C GLU A 111 -2.52 1.43 21.89
N THR A 112 -3.09 0.23 21.66
CA THR A 112 -3.53 -0.68 22.72
C THR A 112 -2.52 -1.77 23.07
N ALA A 113 -1.33 -1.74 22.48
CA ALA A 113 -0.24 -2.65 22.87
C ALA A 113 0.21 -2.47 24.36
N GLY A 114 -0.39 -1.51 25.07
CA GLY A 114 -0.13 -1.21 26.49
C GLY A 114 -1.35 -1.16 27.42
N GLY A 115 -2.57 -1.44 26.95
CA GLY A 115 -3.75 -1.34 27.82
C GLY A 115 -4.92 -2.19 27.33
N HIS A 116 -5.45 -3.01 28.22
CA HIS A 116 -6.69 -3.77 28.00
C HIS A 116 -7.89 -2.84 27.84
N GLU A 117 -8.39 -2.64 26.60
CA GLU A 117 -9.74 -2.16 26.38
C GLU A 117 -10.41 -2.98 25.28
N THR A 118 -11.44 -3.71 25.67
CA THR A 118 -12.33 -4.46 24.80
C THR A 118 -13.26 -3.46 24.11
N ARG A 119 -13.13 -3.26 22.80
CA ARG A 119 -14.17 -2.56 22.02
C ARG A 119 -15.04 -3.60 21.32
N GLU A 120 -16.32 -3.63 21.69
CA GLU A 120 -17.34 -4.35 20.94
C GLU A 120 -17.57 -3.66 19.61
N PHE A 121 -17.43 -4.42 18.52
CA PHE A 121 -17.88 -3.96 17.20
C PHE A 121 -19.38 -4.18 17.06
N VAL A 122 -20.13 -3.09 17.02
CA VAL A 122 -21.56 -3.12 16.71
C VAL A 122 -21.72 -3.13 15.19
N HIS A 123 -22.36 -4.19 14.68
CA HIS A 123 -22.81 -4.25 13.28
C HIS A 123 -24.03 -3.34 13.09
N THR A 124 -23.98 -2.48 12.08
CA THR A 124 -25.15 -1.87 11.44
C THR A 124 -25.06 -2.14 9.95
#